data_e0712b7c4f336ab0cc54ae44fc5d984c
#
_entry.id   e0712b7c4f336ab0cc54ae44fc5d984c
#
_cell.length_a   1.000
_cell.length_b   1.000
_cell.length_c   1.000
_cell.angle_alpha   90.00
_cell.angle_beta   90.00
_cell.angle_gamma   90.00
#
_symmetry.space_group_name_H-M   'P 1'
#
loop_
_entity.id
_entity.type
_entity.pdbx_description
1 polymer ?
#
loop_
_entity_poly.entity_id
_entity_poly.type
_entity_poly.pdbx_seq_one_letter_code
_entity_poly.pdbx_strand_id
1 'polypeptide(L)'
;MKYAENYLRSAAVIITAYNGDTPFAGYLKTHFAANKKFGSKDRRFISQICFSYFRTGNSMVGIDMELALKAALYLCNNEPGVWADLFDEHWLKNWHLAVHQRIDFVKNHLAYFNPTQLFPFVSFLSKTIEVDKFCESYLIQPDLFIRVRPGRLPNVIKALANAGIEYKAISESCFALPNGTKLEGVGELDKDYVVQDYSSQQT
;
A
#
# COMPACT_ATOMS: atom_id res chain seq x y z
N MET A 1 -8.49 -16.66 7.93
CA MET A 1 -9.54 -16.61 6.86
C MET A 1 -9.37 -17.82 5.96
N LYS A 2 -10.42 -18.65 5.78
CA LYS A 2 -10.38 -19.96 5.07
C LYS A 2 -9.74 -19.94 3.66
N TYR A 3 -9.57 -18.75 3.04
CA TYR A 3 -9.05 -18.59 1.68
C TYR A 3 -7.76 -17.79 1.57
N ALA A 4 -7.11 -17.44 2.69
CA ALA A 4 -5.92 -16.58 2.68
C ALA A 4 -4.76 -17.19 1.86
N GLU A 5 -4.51 -18.49 1.99
CA GLU A 5 -3.52 -19.20 1.17
C GLU A 5 -3.85 -19.20 -0.33
N ASN A 6 -5.15 -19.30 -0.69
CA ASN A 6 -5.55 -19.23 -2.09
C ASN A 6 -5.29 -17.85 -2.69
N TYR A 7 -5.42 -16.78 -1.88
CA TYR A 7 -5.08 -15.43 -2.31
C TYR A 7 -3.56 -15.27 -2.49
N LEU A 8 -2.74 -15.85 -1.59
CA LEU A 8 -1.29 -15.87 -1.77
C LEU A 8 -0.89 -16.56 -3.07
N ARG A 9 -1.41 -17.76 -3.32
CA ARG A 9 -1.14 -18.51 -4.57
C ARG A 9 -1.57 -17.72 -5.81
N SER A 10 -2.74 -17.08 -5.77
CA SER A 10 -3.22 -16.24 -6.88
C SER A 10 -2.31 -15.04 -7.11
N ALA A 11 -1.88 -14.37 -6.03
CA ALA A 11 -0.96 -13.25 -6.12
C ALA A 11 0.41 -13.68 -6.67
N ALA A 12 0.94 -14.82 -6.22
CA ALA A 12 2.20 -15.39 -6.73
C ALA A 12 2.13 -15.60 -8.26
N VAL A 13 1.06 -16.23 -8.77
CA VAL A 13 0.85 -16.43 -10.21
C VAL A 13 0.81 -15.09 -10.96
N ILE A 14 0.11 -14.09 -10.44
CA ILE A 14 -0.02 -12.77 -11.07
C ILE A 14 1.33 -12.06 -11.11
N ILE A 15 2.07 -12.06 -10.00
CA ILE A 15 3.38 -11.40 -9.89
C ILE A 15 4.39 -12.07 -10.82
N THR A 16 4.44 -13.41 -10.85
CA THR A 16 5.37 -14.15 -11.72
C THR A 16 5.07 -13.94 -13.21
N ALA A 17 3.81 -13.74 -13.57
CA ALA A 17 3.40 -13.50 -14.96
C ALA A 17 3.55 -12.03 -15.40
N TYR A 18 3.78 -11.11 -14.47
CA TYR A 18 3.93 -9.69 -14.80
C TYR A 18 5.33 -9.39 -15.33
N ASN A 19 5.40 -8.80 -16.53
CA ASN A 19 6.64 -8.51 -17.26
C ASN A 19 7.08 -7.04 -17.24
N GLY A 20 6.27 -6.14 -16.66
CA GLY A 20 6.60 -4.72 -16.56
C GLY A 20 6.23 -3.85 -17.76
N ASP A 21 5.66 -4.39 -18.84
CA ASP A 21 5.34 -3.64 -20.06
C ASP A 21 4.26 -2.56 -19.89
N THR A 22 3.43 -2.70 -18.86
CA THR A 22 2.37 -1.75 -18.54
C THR A 22 2.35 -1.47 -17.04
N PRO A 23 1.80 -0.32 -16.59
CA PRO A 23 1.63 -0.08 -15.15
C PRO A 23 0.87 -1.23 -14.48
N PHE A 24 1.38 -1.71 -13.34
CA PHE A 24 0.85 -2.89 -12.66
C PHE A 24 -0.66 -2.82 -12.35
N ALA A 25 -1.17 -1.64 -11.98
CA ALA A 25 -2.61 -1.45 -11.77
C ALA A 25 -3.45 -1.74 -13.02
N GLY A 26 -2.95 -1.33 -14.20
CA GLY A 26 -3.57 -1.63 -15.50
C GLY A 26 -3.54 -3.12 -15.81
N TYR A 27 -2.38 -3.75 -15.58
CA TYR A 27 -2.22 -5.19 -15.73
C TYR A 27 -3.19 -5.98 -14.85
N LEU A 28 -3.31 -5.63 -13.56
CA LEU A 28 -4.27 -6.25 -12.65
C LEU A 28 -5.72 -6.10 -13.12
N LYS A 29 -6.10 -4.91 -13.58
CA LYS A 29 -7.45 -4.66 -14.12
C LYS A 29 -7.75 -5.60 -15.29
N THR A 30 -6.82 -5.73 -16.22
CA THR A 30 -6.95 -6.63 -17.38
C THR A 30 -6.99 -8.09 -16.95
N HIS A 31 -6.10 -8.50 -16.04
CA HIS A 31 -6.07 -9.85 -15.49
C HIS A 31 -7.41 -10.24 -14.86
N PHE A 32 -7.97 -9.38 -14.01
CA PHE A 32 -9.25 -9.66 -13.35
C PHE A 32 -10.45 -9.58 -14.32
N ALA A 33 -10.39 -8.78 -15.36
CA ALA A 33 -11.41 -8.75 -16.41
C ALA A 33 -11.47 -10.09 -17.18
N ALA A 34 -10.30 -10.67 -17.46
CA ALA A 34 -10.17 -11.98 -18.11
C ALA A 34 -10.52 -13.13 -17.16
N ASN A 35 -10.37 -12.96 -15.85
CA ASN A 35 -10.59 -14.01 -14.83
C ASN A 35 -11.82 -13.70 -13.96
N LYS A 36 -13.02 -13.83 -14.53
CA LYS A 36 -14.30 -13.47 -13.88
C LYS A 36 -14.62 -14.30 -12.62
N LYS A 37 -13.88 -15.36 -12.33
CA LYS A 37 -14.02 -16.17 -11.10
C LYS A 37 -13.72 -15.40 -9.82
N PHE A 38 -12.96 -14.32 -9.89
CA PHE A 38 -12.63 -13.50 -8.73
C PHE A 38 -13.73 -12.47 -8.47
N GLY A 39 -14.40 -12.56 -7.31
CA GLY A 39 -15.33 -11.57 -6.81
C GLY A 39 -14.62 -10.27 -6.38
N SER A 40 -15.38 -9.24 -6.05
CA SER A 40 -14.82 -7.94 -5.63
C SER A 40 -13.92 -8.06 -4.39
N LYS A 41 -14.31 -8.91 -3.44
CA LYS A 41 -13.53 -9.19 -2.21
C LYS A 41 -12.21 -9.88 -2.54
N ASP A 42 -12.24 -10.89 -3.42
CA ASP A 42 -11.03 -11.62 -3.82
C ASP A 42 -10.05 -10.70 -4.53
N ARG A 43 -10.54 -9.90 -5.49
CA ARG A 43 -9.72 -8.91 -6.21
C ARG A 43 -9.04 -7.94 -5.26
N ARG A 44 -9.75 -7.43 -4.26
CA ARG A 44 -9.20 -6.52 -3.26
C ARG A 44 -8.04 -7.17 -2.49
N PHE A 45 -8.24 -8.39 -1.99
CA PHE A 45 -7.21 -9.07 -1.19
C PHE A 45 -6.01 -9.50 -2.03
N ILE A 46 -6.22 -10.04 -3.21
CA ILE A 46 -5.12 -10.40 -4.13
C ILE A 46 -4.33 -9.14 -4.51
N SER A 47 -5.00 -8.04 -4.83
CA SER A 47 -4.33 -6.76 -5.13
C SER A 47 -3.51 -6.25 -3.94
N GLN A 48 -4.04 -6.34 -2.73
CA GLN A 48 -3.32 -5.94 -1.51
C GLN A 48 -2.01 -6.72 -1.36
N ILE A 49 -2.02 -8.04 -1.56
CA ILE A 49 -0.81 -8.86 -1.51
C ILE A 49 0.18 -8.41 -2.58
N CYS A 50 -0.27 -8.28 -3.83
CA CYS A 50 0.58 -7.87 -4.93
C CYS A 50 1.24 -6.51 -4.70
N PHE A 51 0.46 -5.50 -4.29
CA PHE A 51 1.00 -4.18 -4.01
C PHE A 51 1.94 -4.17 -2.79
N SER A 52 1.65 -4.96 -1.74
CA SER A 52 2.58 -5.12 -0.62
C SER A 52 3.92 -5.68 -1.10
N TYR A 53 3.90 -6.70 -1.96
CA TYR A 53 5.13 -7.28 -2.53
C TYR A 53 5.93 -6.24 -3.34
N PHE A 54 5.30 -5.50 -4.25
CA PHE A 54 6.02 -4.51 -5.05
C PHE A 54 6.58 -3.33 -4.23
N ARG A 55 6.01 -3.04 -3.06
CA ARG A 55 6.58 -2.05 -2.12
C ARG A 55 7.89 -2.50 -1.51
N THR A 56 8.16 -3.80 -1.46
CA THR A 56 9.42 -4.30 -0.92
C THR A 56 10.59 -4.15 -1.90
N GLY A 57 10.37 -3.60 -3.09
CA GLY A 57 11.42 -3.40 -4.09
C GLY A 57 12.11 -4.72 -4.45
N ASN A 58 13.44 -4.71 -4.43
CA ASN A 58 14.26 -5.89 -4.68
C ASN A 58 14.68 -6.62 -3.38
N SER A 59 14.17 -6.20 -2.21
CA SER A 59 14.61 -6.74 -0.91
C SER A 59 14.27 -8.22 -0.70
N MET A 60 13.35 -8.76 -1.50
CA MET A 60 12.89 -10.16 -1.43
C MET A 60 13.52 -11.08 -2.50
N VAL A 61 14.49 -10.60 -3.25
CA VAL A 61 15.15 -11.41 -4.29
C VAL A 61 15.87 -12.61 -3.65
N GLY A 62 15.62 -13.80 -4.18
CA GLY A 62 16.18 -15.06 -3.67
C GLY A 62 15.40 -15.71 -2.53
N ILE A 63 14.30 -15.10 -2.08
CA ILE A 63 13.40 -15.69 -1.09
C ILE A 63 12.31 -16.46 -1.82
N ASP A 64 11.87 -17.58 -1.23
CA ASP A 64 10.70 -18.31 -1.72
C ASP A 64 9.48 -17.36 -1.85
N MET A 65 8.72 -17.48 -2.93
CA MET A 65 7.65 -16.54 -3.25
C MET A 65 6.60 -16.47 -2.16
N GLU A 66 6.21 -17.58 -1.56
CA GLU A 66 5.19 -17.58 -0.50
C GLU A 66 5.69 -16.86 0.76
N LEU A 67 6.94 -17.11 1.14
CA LEU A 67 7.60 -16.43 2.26
C LEU A 67 7.77 -14.93 1.98
N ALA A 68 8.15 -14.56 0.76
CA ALA A 68 8.29 -13.17 0.34
C ALA A 68 6.95 -12.42 0.41
N LEU A 69 5.85 -13.05 -0.03
CA LEU A 69 4.50 -12.46 0.05
C LEU A 69 4.03 -12.30 1.50
N LYS A 70 4.29 -13.28 2.37
CA LYS A 70 3.99 -13.18 3.80
C LYS A 70 4.80 -12.06 4.45
N ALA A 71 6.11 -12.00 4.21
CA ALA A 71 6.95 -10.92 4.73
C ALA A 71 6.51 -9.55 4.24
N ALA A 72 6.13 -9.41 2.97
CA ALA A 72 5.61 -8.17 2.42
C ALA A 72 4.29 -7.73 3.09
N LEU A 73 3.37 -8.67 3.33
CA LEU A 73 2.14 -8.40 4.09
C LEU A 73 2.46 -7.93 5.52
N TYR A 74 3.37 -8.60 6.21
CA TYR A 74 3.80 -8.24 7.56
C TYR A 74 4.42 -6.84 7.61
N LEU A 75 5.29 -6.50 6.66
CA LEU A 75 5.96 -5.20 6.61
C LEU A 75 5.01 -4.05 6.24
N CYS A 76 4.06 -4.29 5.33
CA CYS A 76 3.25 -3.22 4.73
C CYS A 76 1.88 -2.99 5.41
N ASN A 77 1.49 -3.80 6.39
CA ASN A 77 0.20 -3.64 7.07
C ASN A 77 0.40 -3.36 8.56
N ASN A 78 -0.36 -2.41 9.11
CA ASN A 78 -0.27 -2.04 10.52
C ASN A 78 -0.84 -3.11 11.45
N GLU A 79 -1.73 -3.94 10.96
CA GLU A 79 -2.42 -5.00 11.70
C GLU A 79 -2.44 -6.29 10.89
N PRO A 80 -2.40 -7.47 11.54
CA PRO A 80 -2.55 -8.74 10.84
C PRO A 80 -3.93 -8.89 10.20
N GLY A 81 -4.99 -8.42 10.87
CA GLY A 81 -6.35 -8.40 10.37
C GLY A 81 -6.77 -9.76 9.77
N VAL A 82 -7.21 -9.73 8.53
CA VAL A 82 -7.65 -10.93 7.80
C VAL A 82 -6.53 -11.92 7.45
N TRP A 83 -5.27 -11.52 7.61
CA TRP A 83 -4.08 -12.29 7.27
C TRP A 83 -3.53 -13.09 8.47
N ALA A 84 -4.09 -12.91 9.67
CA ALA A 84 -3.58 -13.54 10.90
C ALA A 84 -3.34 -15.05 10.76
N ASP A 85 -4.26 -15.77 10.09
CA ASP A 85 -4.16 -17.22 9.90
C ASP A 85 -2.94 -17.68 9.06
N LEU A 86 -2.25 -16.75 8.38
CA LEU A 86 -1.03 -17.04 7.60
C LEU A 86 0.24 -17.05 8.43
N PHE A 87 0.17 -16.60 9.68
CA PHE A 87 1.31 -16.32 10.53
C PHE A 87 1.24 -17.09 11.85
N ASP A 88 2.38 -17.52 12.32
CA ASP A 88 2.50 -18.09 13.66
C ASP A 88 2.46 -17.02 14.75
N GLU A 89 2.42 -17.49 16.01
CA GLU A 89 2.32 -16.61 17.17
C GLU A 89 3.50 -15.65 17.30
N HIS A 90 4.70 -16.04 16.84
CA HIS A 90 5.90 -15.22 16.92
C HIS A 90 5.79 -13.99 16.02
N TRP A 91 5.33 -14.15 14.79
CA TRP A 91 5.07 -13.03 13.89
C TRP A 91 3.94 -12.14 14.41
N LEU A 92 2.85 -12.74 14.89
CA LEU A 92 1.68 -12.00 15.39
C LEU A 92 2.03 -11.13 16.59
N LYS A 93 2.81 -11.65 17.54
CA LYS A 93 3.29 -10.89 18.70
C LYS A 93 4.13 -9.67 18.34
N ASN A 94 4.86 -9.72 17.24
CA ASN A 94 5.74 -8.65 16.79
C ASN A 94 5.09 -7.69 15.81
N TRP A 95 3.81 -7.88 15.47
CA TRP A 95 3.13 -7.04 14.47
C TRP A 95 2.94 -5.59 14.91
N HIS A 96 2.84 -5.34 16.21
CA HIS A 96 2.67 -4.00 16.80
C HIS A 96 3.96 -3.15 16.78
N LEU A 97 5.08 -3.74 16.42
CA LEU A 97 6.36 -3.04 16.33
C LEU A 97 6.34 -1.95 15.27
N ALA A 98 7.14 -0.90 15.45
CA ALA A 98 7.36 0.11 14.43
C ALA A 98 8.00 -0.50 13.16
N VAL A 99 7.83 0.15 12.01
CA VAL A 99 8.26 -0.40 10.71
C VAL A 99 9.75 -0.79 10.70
N HIS A 100 10.64 0.06 11.24
CA HIS A 100 12.07 -0.26 11.33
C HIS A 100 12.35 -1.52 12.15
N GLN A 101 11.65 -1.72 13.27
CA GLN A 101 11.78 -2.92 14.09
C GLN A 101 11.23 -4.17 13.38
N ARG A 102 10.16 -4.02 12.60
CA ARG A 102 9.63 -5.11 11.74
C ARG A 102 10.61 -5.48 10.62
N ILE A 103 11.34 -4.51 10.06
CA ILE A 103 12.42 -4.75 9.12
C ILE A 103 13.52 -5.60 9.78
N ASP A 104 13.97 -5.23 10.97
CA ASP A 104 14.97 -6.00 11.72
C ASP A 104 14.47 -7.41 12.07
N PHE A 105 13.21 -7.51 12.46
CA PHE A 105 12.57 -8.81 12.70
C PHE A 105 12.63 -9.71 11.45
N VAL A 106 12.21 -9.21 10.28
CA VAL A 106 12.24 -9.97 9.03
C VAL A 106 13.68 -10.33 8.64
N LYS A 107 14.64 -9.40 8.80
CA LYS A 107 16.06 -9.65 8.54
C LYS A 107 16.64 -10.79 9.37
N ASN A 108 16.19 -10.93 10.60
CA ASN A 108 16.63 -12.01 11.49
C ASN A 108 15.95 -13.36 11.19
N HIS A 109 14.82 -13.36 10.47
CA HIS A 109 14.05 -14.57 10.16
C HIS A 109 14.21 -15.06 8.73
N LEU A 110 14.56 -14.18 7.79
CA LEU A 110 14.71 -14.51 6.38
C LEU A 110 16.13 -14.20 5.91
N ALA A 111 16.94 -15.25 5.74
CA ALA A 111 18.37 -15.15 5.47
C ALA A 111 18.74 -14.30 4.24
N TYR A 112 17.88 -14.23 3.23
CA TYR A 112 18.13 -13.48 1.98
C TYR A 112 17.43 -12.12 1.94
N PHE A 113 16.68 -11.76 2.98
CA PHE A 113 16.06 -10.43 3.03
C PHE A 113 17.12 -9.35 3.18
N ASN A 114 17.15 -8.43 2.21
CA ASN A 114 18.10 -7.32 2.20
C ASN A 114 17.36 -5.97 2.21
N PRO A 115 17.21 -5.30 3.36
CA PRO A 115 16.48 -4.04 3.46
C PRO A 115 17.11 -2.90 2.66
N THR A 116 18.40 -2.94 2.33
CA THR A 116 19.02 -1.91 1.48
C THR A 116 18.51 -1.95 0.03
N GLN A 117 17.88 -3.05 -0.37
CA GLN A 117 17.27 -3.24 -1.69
C GLN A 117 15.78 -2.85 -1.74
N LEU A 118 15.21 -2.30 -0.66
CA LEU A 118 13.89 -1.66 -0.70
C LEU A 118 13.86 -0.56 -1.77
N PHE A 119 14.95 0.21 -1.85
CA PHE A 119 15.20 1.17 -2.93
C PHE A 119 16.63 1.01 -3.46
N PRO A 120 16.85 0.27 -4.56
CA PRO A 120 18.19 -0.05 -5.04
C PRO A 120 18.97 1.15 -5.60
N PHE A 121 18.33 2.30 -5.79
CA PHE A 121 18.94 3.52 -6.37
C PHE A 121 19.37 4.55 -5.33
N VAL A 122 19.74 4.12 -4.13
CA VAL A 122 20.11 4.98 -2.98
C VAL A 122 21.22 5.97 -3.34
N SER A 123 22.17 5.59 -4.20
CA SER A 123 23.28 6.43 -4.64
C SER A 123 22.84 7.67 -5.44
N PHE A 124 21.63 7.68 -5.96
CA PHE A 124 21.06 8.83 -6.69
C PHE A 124 20.24 9.77 -5.80
N LEU A 125 20.05 9.44 -4.53
CA LEU A 125 19.32 10.29 -3.60
C LEU A 125 20.14 11.53 -3.24
N SER A 126 19.45 12.66 -3.00
CA SER A 126 20.08 13.85 -2.45
C SER A 126 20.70 13.55 -1.09
N LYS A 127 21.85 14.16 -0.78
CA LYS A 127 22.56 14.00 0.50
C LYS A 127 21.73 14.44 1.73
N THR A 128 20.68 15.21 1.52
CA THR A 128 19.77 15.68 2.57
C THR A 128 18.69 14.66 2.94
N ILE A 129 18.55 13.56 2.18
CA ILE A 129 17.55 12.52 2.42
C ILE A 129 18.12 11.51 3.39
N GLU A 130 17.41 11.27 4.49
CA GLU A 130 17.67 10.17 5.42
C GLU A 130 17.26 8.85 4.75
N VAL A 131 18.25 8.09 4.25
CA VAL A 131 18.05 6.90 3.41
C VAL A 131 17.15 5.87 4.07
N ASP A 132 17.37 5.57 5.35
CA ASP A 132 16.60 4.54 6.05
C ASP A 132 15.12 4.92 6.15
N LYS A 133 14.82 6.15 6.56
CA LYS A 133 13.44 6.65 6.61
C LYS A 133 12.78 6.71 5.23
N PHE A 134 13.57 7.05 4.20
CA PHE A 134 13.10 7.03 2.83
C PHE A 134 12.74 5.62 2.39
N CYS A 135 13.60 4.63 2.63
CA CYS A 135 13.33 3.24 2.33
C CYS A 135 12.11 2.72 3.13
N GLU A 136 12.02 3.01 4.42
CA GLU A 136 10.87 2.64 5.25
C GLU A 136 9.55 3.20 4.71
N SER A 137 9.58 4.42 4.13
CA SER A 137 8.37 5.07 3.60
C SER A 137 7.70 4.28 2.48
N TYR A 138 8.45 3.45 1.73
CA TYR A 138 7.87 2.55 0.72
C TYR A 138 6.97 1.48 1.32
N LEU A 139 7.23 1.06 2.54
CA LEU A 139 6.44 0.04 3.24
C LEU A 139 5.13 0.60 3.82
N ILE A 140 5.04 1.93 3.94
CA ILE A 140 3.87 2.60 4.50
C ILE A 140 2.89 2.92 3.36
N GLN A 141 1.62 2.52 3.53
CA GLN A 141 0.58 2.89 2.58
C GLN A 141 0.31 4.39 2.71
N PRO A 142 0.52 5.18 1.64
CA PRO A 142 0.22 6.61 1.69
C PRO A 142 -1.28 6.87 1.80
N ASP A 143 -1.64 7.95 2.47
CA ASP A 143 -3.00 8.45 2.47
C ASP A 143 -3.43 8.90 1.06
N LEU A 144 -4.73 8.99 0.86
CA LEU A 144 -5.30 9.65 -0.30
C LEU A 144 -5.41 11.15 0.00
N PHE A 145 -4.67 11.97 -0.74
CA PHE A 145 -4.73 13.41 -0.55
C PHE A 145 -5.69 14.07 -1.53
N ILE A 146 -6.53 14.97 -1.02
CA ILE A 146 -7.35 15.86 -1.84
C ILE A 146 -6.97 17.32 -1.56
N ARG A 147 -6.96 18.13 -2.62
CA ARG A 147 -6.85 19.58 -2.53
C ARG A 147 -8.20 20.20 -2.84
N VAL A 148 -8.76 20.89 -1.86
CA VAL A 148 -10.05 21.57 -1.99
C VAL A 148 -9.88 22.85 -2.79
N ARG A 149 -10.77 23.10 -3.72
CA ARG A 149 -10.76 24.32 -4.55
C ARG A 149 -11.16 25.55 -3.73
N PRO A 150 -10.66 26.76 -4.06
CA PRO A 150 -11.02 27.98 -3.38
C PRO A 150 -12.53 28.18 -3.27
N GLY A 151 -13.02 28.54 -2.08
CA GLY A 151 -14.44 28.76 -1.81
C GLY A 151 -15.30 27.49 -1.70
N ARG A 152 -14.72 26.28 -1.82
CA ARG A 152 -15.46 25.00 -1.76
C ARG A 152 -15.33 24.27 -0.42
N LEU A 153 -14.51 24.78 0.48
CA LEU A 153 -14.22 24.12 1.76
C LEU A 153 -15.46 23.73 2.56
N PRO A 154 -16.46 24.60 2.80
CA PRO A 154 -17.65 24.23 3.59
C PRO A 154 -18.43 23.07 2.96
N ASN A 155 -18.54 23.07 1.62
CA ASN A 155 -19.29 22.06 0.89
C ASN A 155 -18.60 20.69 0.97
N VAL A 156 -17.25 20.65 0.79
CA VAL A 156 -16.47 19.42 0.86
C VAL A 156 -16.49 18.84 2.27
N ILE A 157 -16.29 19.66 3.32
CA ILE A 157 -16.38 19.20 4.72
C ILE A 157 -17.74 18.59 5.00
N LYS A 158 -18.83 19.28 4.62
CA LYS A 158 -20.19 18.77 4.82
C LYS A 158 -20.41 17.46 4.08
N ALA A 159 -19.89 17.33 2.86
CA ALA A 159 -20.05 16.11 2.07
C ALA A 159 -19.25 14.94 2.66
N LEU A 160 -18.03 15.17 3.14
CA LEU A 160 -17.22 14.15 3.86
C LEU A 160 -17.95 13.68 5.12
N ALA A 161 -18.49 14.61 5.92
CA ALA A 161 -19.23 14.28 7.13
C ALA A 161 -20.49 13.46 6.81
N ASN A 162 -21.26 13.85 5.79
CA ASN A 162 -22.47 13.12 5.36
C ASN A 162 -22.15 11.71 4.85
N ALA A 163 -20.98 11.52 4.23
CA ALA A 163 -20.51 10.23 3.75
C ALA A 163 -19.86 9.38 4.87
N GLY A 164 -19.71 9.92 6.09
CA GLY A 164 -19.03 9.25 7.19
C GLY A 164 -17.55 9.02 6.94
N ILE A 165 -16.91 9.86 6.12
CA ILE A 165 -15.50 9.74 5.75
C ILE A 165 -14.67 10.54 6.75
N GLU A 166 -13.81 9.83 7.49
CA GLU A 166 -12.80 10.45 8.35
C GLU A 166 -11.69 11.08 7.52
N TYR A 167 -11.18 12.20 7.97
CA TYR A 167 -10.06 12.89 7.33
C TYR A 167 -9.17 13.60 8.34
N LYS A 168 -7.93 13.84 7.96
CA LYS A 168 -6.99 14.68 8.68
C LYS A 168 -6.73 15.95 7.87
N ALA A 169 -7.02 17.12 8.43
CA ALA A 169 -6.63 18.38 7.82
C ALA A 169 -5.10 18.56 7.90
N ILE A 170 -4.45 18.67 6.75
CA ILE A 170 -3.00 18.91 6.65
C ILE A 170 -2.73 20.40 6.50
N SER A 171 -3.59 21.09 5.75
CA SER A 171 -3.63 22.54 5.61
C SER A 171 -5.06 23.01 5.40
N GLU A 172 -5.28 24.32 5.21
CA GLU A 172 -6.60 24.89 4.94
C GLU A 172 -7.28 24.27 3.71
N SER A 173 -6.51 23.82 2.73
CA SER A 173 -7.05 23.23 1.50
C SER A 173 -6.65 21.77 1.25
N CYS A 174 -5.76 21.18 2.07
CA CYS A 174 -5.29 19.82 1.89
C CYS A 174 -5.82 18.90 2.97
N PHE A 175 -6.51 17.84 2.56
CA PHE A 175 -7.01 16.78 3.44
C PHE A 175 -6.41 15.44 3.07
N ALA A 176 -5.95 14.71 4.10
CA ALA A 176 -5.52 13.32 4.00
C ALA A 176 -6.69 12.41 4.43
N LEU A 177 -7.00 11.45 3.58
CA LEU A 177 -8.04 10.45 3.79
C LEU A 177 -7.40 9.05 3.79
N PRO A 178 -8.01 8.07 4.47
CA PRO A 178 -7.53 6.69 4.40
C PRO A 178 -7.40 6.23 2.95
N ASN A 179 -6.32 5.50 2.65
CA ASN A 179 -6.12 4.96 1.31
C ASN A 179 -7.31 4.09 0.87
N GLY A 180 -7.71 4.25 -0.40
CA GLY A 180 -8.86 3.53 -0.94
C GLY A 180 -10.23 4.10 -0.56
N THR A 181 -10.26 5.28 0.09
CA THR A 181 -11.51 6.02 0.32
C THR A 181 -12.22 6.28 -1.01
N LYS A 182 -13.49 5.92 -1.06
CA LYS A 182 -14.34 6.21 -2.21
C LYS A 182 -14.87 7.63 -2.09
N LEU A 183 -14.65 8.42 -3.11
CA LEU A 183 -15.02 9.84 -3.15
C LEU A 183 -16.36 10.08 -3.86
N GLU A 184 -17.09 9.02 -4.23
CA GLU A 184 -18.43 9.14 -4.78
C GLU A 184 -19.37 9.85 -3.77
N GLY A 185 -19.96 10.95 -4.17
CA GLY A 185 -20.85 11.74 -3.32
C GLY A 185 -20.15 12.80 -2.45
N VAL A 186 -18.82 12.92 -2.49
CA VAL A 186 -18.09 13.97 -1.74
C VAL A 186 -18.14 15.33 -2.42
N GLY A 187 -18.61 15.40 -3.66
CA GLY A 187 -18.65 16.59 -4.50
C GLY A 187 -18.22 16.24 -5.92
N GLU A 188 -18.00 17.27 -6.72
CA GLU A 188 -17.57 17.11 -8.11
C GLU A 188 -16.03 17.18 -8.20
N LEU A 189 -15.41 16.10 -8.72
CA LEU A 189 -13.98 16.08 -9.04
C LEU A 189 -13.64 17.24 -9.98
N ASP A 190 -12.49 17.86 -9.79
CA ASP A 190 -11.97 19.02 -10.51
C ASP A 190 -12.70 20.36 -10.26
N LYS A 191 -13.93 20.34 -9.76
CA LYS A 191 -14.72 21.53 -9.45
C LYS A 191 -14.68 21.89 -7.96
N ASP A 192 -14.90 20.91 -7.09
CA ASP A 192 -14.92 21.11 -5.66
C ASP A 192 -13.58 20.73 -5.02
N TYR A 193 -12.93 19.70 -5.54
CA TYR A 193 -11.61 19.23 -5.13
C TYR A 193 -10.86 18.54 -6.29
N VAL A 194 -9.56 18.34 -6.11
CA VAL A 194 -8.73 17.49 -6.96
C VAL A 194 -8.03 16.45 -6.10
N VAL A 195 -7.82 15.25 -6.64
CA VAL A 195 -6.94 14.25 -6.05
C VAL A 195 -5.52 14.61 -6.46
N GLN A 196 -4.68 14.96 -5.49
CA GLN A 196 -3.31 15.42 -5.74
C GLN A 196 -2.45 15.10 -4.54
N ASP A 197 -1.31 14.45 -4.78
CA ASP A 197 -0.36 14.13 -3.71
C ASP A 197 0.10 15.37 -2.95
N TYR A 198 0.32 15.22 -1.64
CA TYR A 198 0.69 16.34 -0.78
C TYR A 198 1.97 17.05 -1.25
N SER A 199 2.98 16.29 -1.68
CA SER A 199 4.21 16.88 -2.23
C SER A 199 3.96 17.78 -3.43
N SER A 200 3.05 17.37 -4.33
CA SER A 200 2.65 18.17 -5.49
C SER A 200 1.80 19.40 -5.15
N GLN A 201 1.29 19.49 -3.93
CA GLN A 201 0.55 20.67 -3.43
C GLN A 201 1.47 21.73 -2.80
N GLN A 202 2.76 21.39 -2.57
CA GLN A 202 3.76 22.28 -1.96
C GLN A 202 4.55 23.10 -3.00
N THR A 203 4.37 22.81 -4.28
CA THR A 203 4.96 23.54 -5.41
C THR A 203 4.01 24.60 -5.94
#